data_cb9e3ea212ddb5a0aecc529319e7dcd2
#
_entry.id   cb9e3ea212ddb5a0aecc529319e7dcd2
#
_cell.length_a   1.000
_cell.length_b   1.000
_cell.length_c   1.000
_cell.angle_alpha   90.00
_cell.angle_beta   90.00
_cell.angle_gamma   90.00
#
_symmetry.space_group_name_H-M   'P 1'
#
loop_
_entity.id
_entity.type
_entity.pdbx_description
1 polymer ?
#
loop_
_entity_poly.entity_id
_entity_poly.type
_entity_poly.pdbx_seq_one_letter_code
_entity_poly.pdbx_strand_id
1 'polypeptide(L)'
;MIKTKITEMFEIDHPIVQGGMHYVGFAEMAAAVSNAGGLGIITGLTQASPKDLANEIARCKDMTDKPIGVNLTFLPGFANPDYPGYIESIVKGGVKIVETAGRSPEKFMPLLKDAGIKAVSYTHLRAHETR
;
A
#
# COMPACT_ATOMS: atom_id res chain seq x y z
N MET A 1 -24.06 -0.46 -6.56
CA MET A 1 -22.81 -0.40 -5.77
C MET A 1 -23.00 -1.27 -4.52
N ILE A 2 -22.10 -2.22 -4.31
CA ILE A 2 -22.16 -3.12 -3.13
C ILE A 2 -21.45 -2.41 -1.97
N LYS A 3 -22.20 -2.00 -0.94
CA LYS A 3 -21.63 -1.40 0.25
C LYS A 3 -21.07 -2.48 1.18
N THR A 4 -19.78 -2.41 1.48
CA THR A 4 -19.09 -3.27 2.42
C THR A 4 -18.21 -2.44 3.34
N LYS A 5 -17.73 -3.03 4.45
CA LYS A 5 -16.77 -2.35 5.32
C LYS A 5 -15.50 -1.89 4.57
N ILE A 6 -15.07 -2.67 3.57
CA ILE A 6 -13.90 -2.34 2.74
C ILE A 6 -14.17 -1.12 1.85
N THR A 7 -15.34 -1.09 1.17
CA THR A 7 -15.67 0.05 0.31
C THR A 7 -15.84 1.34 1.11
N GLU A 8 -16.41 1.27 2.29
CA GLU A 8 -16.56 2.43 3.17
C GLU A 8 -15.22 2.85 3.78
N MET A 9 -14.39 1.87 4.20
CA MET A 9 -13.09 2.15 4.82
C MET A 9 -12.11 2.80 3.86
N PHE A 10 -12.06 2.34 2.60
CA PHE A 10 -11.10 2.80 1.61
C PHE A 10 -11.67 3.82 0.63
N GLU A 11 -12.97 4.14 0.74
CA GLU A 11 -13.67 5.08 -0.14
C GLU A 11 -13.58 4.66 -1.61
N ILE A 12 -13.79 3.36 -1.87
CA ILE A 12 -13.76 2.74 -3.20
C ILE A 12 -15.15 2.23 -3.60
N ASP A 13 -15.39 2.10 -4.92
CA ASP A 13 -16.69 1.71 -5.46
C ASP A 13 -16.94 0.19 -5.36
N HIS A 14 -15.88 -0.59 -5.48
CA HIS A 14 -15.91 -2.05 -5.48
C HIS A 14 -15.00 -2.64 -4.40
N PRO A 15 -15.40 -3.69 -3.68
CA PRO A 15 -14.57 -4.32 -2.64
C PRO A 15 -13.46 -5.18 -3.25
N ILE A 16 -12.67 -4.58 -4.14
CA ILE A 16 -11.57 -5.21 -4.87
C ILE A 16 -10.30 -4.44 -4.58
N VAL A 17 -9.28 -5.16 -4.11
CA VAL A 17 -7.96 -4.61 -3.80
C VAL A 17 -6.93 -5.34 -4.66
N GLN A 18 -6.17 -4.59 -5.44
CA GLN A 18 -5.00 -5.12 -6.13
C GLN A 18 -3.84 -5.13 -5.14
N GLY A 19 -3.33 -6.30 -4.80
CA GLY A 19 -2.18 -6.45 -3.89
C GLY A 19 -0.88 -5.94 -4.50
N GLY A 20 0.12 -5.72 -3.64
CA GLY A 20 1.48 -5.38 -4.08
C GLY A 20 2.07 -6.50 -4.94
N MET A 21 2.66 -6.14 -6.08
CA MET A 21 3.32 -7.06 -7.01
C MET A 21 4.68 -6.50 -7.40
N HIS A 22 5.74 -7.21 -6.99
CA HIS A 22 7.11 -6.79 -7.24
C HIS A 22 7.40 -6.68 -8.73
N TYR A 23 7.95 -5.55 -9.17
CA TYR A 23 8.20 -5.19 -10.58
C TYR A 23 6.97 -5.17 -11.50
N VAL A 24 5.75 -5.18 -10.97
CA VAL A 24 4.49 -5.08 -11.73
C VAL A 24 3.61 -3.96 -11.19
N GLY A 25 3.51 -3.81 -9.87
CA GLY A 25 2.66 -2.84 -9.20
C GLY A 25 3.24 -1.41 -9.26
N PHE A 26 3.30 -0.84 -10.45
CA PHE A 26 3.68 0.56 -10.71
C PHE A 26 2.46 1.47 -10.79
N ALA A 27 2.71 2.77 -10.96
CA ALA A 27 1.69 3.80 -11.02
C ALA A 27 0.59 3.52 -12.06
N GLU A 28 0.96 3.00 -13.24
CA GLU A 28 -0.01 2.69 -14.32
C GLU A 28 -1.02 1.63 -13.87
N MET A 29 -0.55 0.55 -13.27
CA MET A 29 -1.42 -0.52 -12.77
C MET A 29 -2.30 -0.02 -11.63
N ALA A 30 -1.70 0.66 -10.65
CA ALA A 30 -2.43 1.19 -9.50
C ALA A 30 -3.50 2.20 -9.93
N ALA A 31 -3.16 3.15 -10.81
CA ALA A 31 -4.11 4.12 -11.33
C ALA A 31 -5.24 3.48 -12.13
N ALA A 32 -4.94 2.49 -12.97
CA ALA A 32 -5.95 1.79 -13.75
C ALA A 32 -6.98 1.08 -12.86
N VAL A 33 -6.52 0.39 -11.81
CA VAL A 33 -7.41 -0.29 -10.84
C VAL A 33 -8.25 0.72 -10.05
N SER A 34 -7.63 1.81 -9.59
CA SER A 34 -8.33 2.85 -8.84
C SER A 34 -9.38 3.56 -9.70
N ASN A 35 -9.05 3.88 -10.95
CA ASN A 35 -9.99 4.48 -11.91
C ASN A 35 -11.15 3.55 -12.25
N ALA A 36 -10.95 2.23 -12.17
CA ALA A 36 -12.01 1.23 -12.32
C ALA A 36 -12.86 1.03 -11.04
N GLY A 37 -12.57 1.78 -9.98
CA GLY A 37 -13.35 1.75 -8.73
C GLY A 37 -12.88 0.76 -7.67
N GLY A 38 -11.75 0.07 -7.89
CA GLY A 38 -11.07 -0.73 -6.88
C GLY A 38 -10.02 0.08 -6.09
N LEU A 39 -9.20 -0.60 -5.31
CA LEU A 39 -8.01 -0.01 -4.69
C LEU A 39 -6.76 -0.49 -5.42
N GLY A 40 -6.12 0.40 -6.17
CA GLY A 40 -4.83 0.16 -6.77
C GLY A 40 -3.69 0.39 -5.76
N ILE A 41 -2.68 -0.47 -5.78
CA ILE A 41 -1.57 -0.43 -4.84
C ILE A 41 -0.23 -0.37 -5.57
N ILE A 42 0.57 0.66 -5.27
CA ILE A 42 1.96 0.78 -5.70
C ILE A 42 2.82 -0.14 -4.83
N THR A 43 3.69 -0.92 -5.44
CA THR A 43 4.64 -1.76 -4.71
C THR A 43 5.84 -0.92 -4.27
N GLY A 44 5.92 -0.62 -2.97
CA GLY A 44 6.89 0.32 -2.43
C GLY A 44 8.33 -0.12 -2.64
N LEU A 45 8.69 -1.36 -2.31
CA LEU A 45 10.06 -1.87 -2.42
C LEU A 45 10.52 -2.20 -3.87
N THR A 46 9.67 -2.07 -4.86
CA THR A 46 10.10 -2.03 -6.26
C THR A 46 10.84 -0.73 -6.55
N GLN A 47 10.53 0.31 -5.82
CA GLN A 47 11.23 1.59 -5.90
C GLN A 47 12.57 1.48 -5.14
N ALA A 48 13.67 1.90 -5.77
CA ALA A 48 15.01 1.70 -5.23
C ALA A 48 15.30 2.53 -3.98
N SER A 49 14.55 3.62 -3.77
CA SER A 49 14.73 4.51 -2.63
C SER A 49 13.39 5.15 -2.20
N PRO A 50 13.33 5.72 -0.98
CA PRO A 50 12.19 6.55 -0.55
C PRO A 50 11.84 7.68 -1.52
N LYS A 51 12.86 8.31 -2.13
CA LYS A 51 12.68 9.37 -3.13
C LYS A 51 12.02 8.83 -4.41
N ASP A 52 12.44 7.66 -4.87
CA ASP A 52 11.83 7.03 -6.04
C ASP A 52 10.38 6.66 -5.77
N LEU A 53 10.07 6.19 -4.55
CA LEU A 53 8.67 5.96 -4.14
C LEU A 53 7.86 7.26 -4.13
N ALA A 54 8.43 8.36 -3.63
CA ALA A 54 7.75 9.66 -3.66
C ALA A 54 7.43 10.10 -5.09
N ASN A 55 8.37 9.94 -6.02
CA ASN A 55 8.17 10.23 -7.44
C ASN A 55 7.08 9.33 -8.06
N GLU A 56 7.07 8.04 -7.71
CA GLU A 56 6.09 7.09 -8.23
C GLU A 56 4.68 7.37 -7.69
N ILE A 57 4.55 7.78 -6.42
CA ILE A 57 3.28 8.24 -5.85
C ILE A 57 2.78 9.49 -6.58
N ALA A 58 3.64 10.47 -6.81
CA ALA A 58 3.28 11.69 -7.55
C ALA A 58 2.80 11.34 -8.96
N ARG A 59 3.55 10.50 -9.68
CA ARG A 59 3.19 10.03 -11.02
C ARG A 59 1.84 9.30 -11.05
N CYS A 60 1.56 8.48 -10.04
CA CYS A 60 0.25 7.81 -9.94
C CYS A 60 -0.89 8.81 -9.72
N LYS A 61 -0.66 9.83 -8.89
CA LYS A 61 -1.65 10.88 -8.62
C LYS A 61 -1.93 11.78 -9.83
N ASP A 62 -1.00 11.89 -10.76
CA ASP A 62 -1.24 12.54 -12.04
C ASP A 62 -2.16 11.73 -12.97
N MET A 63 -2.29 10.42 -12.72
CA MET A 63 -3.12 9.49 -13.52
C MET A 63 -4.49 9.22 -12.90
N THR A 64 -4.69 9.50 -11.59
CA THR A 64 -5.95 9.23 -10.88
C THR A 64 -6.15 10.18 -9.71
N ASP A 65 -7.37 10.62 -9.52
CA ASP A 65 -7.84 11.33 -8.33
C ASP A 65 -8.48 10.39 -7.28
N LYS A 66 -8.54 9.09 -7.60
CA LYS A 66 -9.13 8.06 -6.74
C LYS A 66 -8.16 7.60 -5.65
N PRO A 67 -8.66 6.98 -4.57
CA PRO A 67 -7.81 6.40 -3.54
C PRO A 67 -6.80 5.40 -4.11
N ILE A 68 -5.56 5.50 -3.66
CA ILE A 68 -4.49 4.55 -3.93
C ILE A 68 -3.85 4.09 -2.63
N GLY A 69 -3.23 2.93 -2.63
CA GLY A 69 -2.43 2.42 -1.53
C GLY A 69 -0.97 2.21 -1.93
N VAL A 70 -0.15 1.93 -0.93
CA VAL A 70 1.25 1.51 -1.11
C VAL A 70 1.50 0.23 -0.33
N ASN A 71 2.13 -0.74 -0.97
CA ASN A 71 2.60 -1.95 -0.32
C ASN A 71 3.97 -1.74 0.31
N LEU A 72 4.12 -2.17 1.57
CA LEU A 72 5.40 -2.29 2.25
C LEU A 72 5.60 -3.72 2.74
N THR A 73 6.48 -4.47 2.10
CA THR A 73 6.85 -5.82 2.52
C THR A 73 8.04 -5.77 3.47
N PHE A 74 7.84 -6.21 4.72
CA PHE A 74 8.92 -6.29 5.70
C PHE A 74 9.70 -7.59 5.50
N LEU A 75 10.81 -7.49 4.78
CA LEU A 75 11.64 -8.63 4.41
C LEU A 75 12.41 -9.20 5.61
N PRO A 76 12.53 -10.53 5.72
CA PRO A 76 13.49 -11.16 6.62
C PRO A 76 14.90 -11.11 6.02
N GLY A 77 15.93 -10.96 6.88
CA GLY A 77 17.32 -11.18 6.48
C GLY A 77 18.13 -9.92 6.25
N PHE A 78 19.11 -10.00 5.34
CA PHE A 78 20.18 -9.03 5.19
C PHE A 78 19.78 -7.72 4.49
N ALA A 79 18.69 -7.71 3.74
CA ALA A 79 18.15 -6.48 3.18
C ALA A 79 17.45 -5.71 4.29
N ASN A 80 17.95 -4.51 4.59
CA ASN A 80 17.33 -3.61 5.56
C ASN A 80 16.95 -2.30 4.86
N PRO A 81 15.83 -2.27 4.13
CA PRO A 81 15.35 -1.04 3.49
C PRO A 81 15.13 0.06 4.53
N ASP A 82 15.27 1.31 4.10
CA ASP A 82 14.94 2.48 4.93
C ASP A 82 13.41 2.62 5.10
N TYR A 83 12.79 1.70 5.84
CA TYR A 83 11.35 1.71 6.08
C TYR A 83 10.82 3.04 6.63
N PRO A 84 11.48 3.71 7.59
CA PRO A 84 11.05 5.03 8.02
C PRO A 84 11.01 6.05 6.88
N GLY A 85 12.02 6.07 6.01
CA GLY A 85 12.04 6.94 4.84
C GLY A 85 10.94 6.62 3.82
N TYR A 86 10.66 5.34 3.59
CA TYR A 86 9.53 4.92 2.74
C TYR A 86 8.19 5.37 3.33
N ILE A 87 7.99 5.22 4.64
CA ILE A 87 6.77 5.67 5.34
C ILE A 87 6.64 7.19 5.25
N GLU A 88 7.72 7.93 5.45
CA GLU A 88 7.73 9.38 5.31
C GLU A 88 7.31 9.82 3.89
N SER A 89 7.80 9.14 2.86
CA SER A 89 7.41 9.39 1.46
C SER A 89 5.92 9.13 1.22
N ILE A 90 5.38 8.07 1.80
CA ILE A 90 3.94 7.76 1.76
C ILE A 90 3.11 8.86 2.41
N VAL A 91 3.52 9.30 3.60
CA VAL A 91 2.83 10.37 4.35
C VAL A 91 2.86 11.68 3.59
N LYS A 92 4.05 12.11 3.13
CA LYS A 92 4.23 13.34 2.33
C LYS A 92 3.48 13.29 1.01
N GLY A 93 3.42 12.11 0.40
CA GLY A 93 2.64 11.87 -0.82
C GLY A 93 1.12 11.87 -0.58
N GLY A 94 0.65 11.96 0.67
CA GLY A 94 -0.78 12.00 1.00
C GLY A 94 -1.51 10.68 0.77
N VAL A 95 -0.81 9.56 0.70
CA VAL A 95 -1.42 8.23 0.66
C VAL A 95 -1.92 7.84 2.05
N LYS A 96 -3.14 7.33 2.13
CA LYS A 96 -3.82 7.01 3.39
C LYS A 96 -3.97 5.52 3.66
N ILE A 97 -3.53 4.68 2.75
CA ILE A 97 -3.71 3.23 2.82
C ILE A 97 -2.35 2.56 2.58
N VAL A 98 -1.93 1.72 3.52
CA VAL A 98 -0.71 0.91 3.41
C VAL A 98 -1.08 -0.56 3.58
N GLU A 99 -0.69 -1.36 2.61
CA GLU A 99 -0.72 -2.82 2.69
C GLU A 99 0.64 -3.30 3.22
N THR A 100 0.63 -4.13 4.24
CA THR A 100 1.86 -4.72 4.78
C THR A 100 1.89 -6.21 4.56
N ALA A 101 3.06 -6.74 4.22
CA ALA A 101 3.31 -8.15 4.02
C ALA A 101 4.67 -8.54 4.63
N GLY A 102 4.97 -9.83 4.68
CA GLY A 102 6.20 -10.35 5.23
C GLY A 102 6.14 -10.45 6.76
N ARG A 103 7.01 -9.73 7.47
CA ARG A 103 7.01 -9.72 8.95
C ARG A 103 5.94 -8.80 9.52
N SER A 104 5.65 -8.96 10.82
CA SER A 104 4.71 -8.10 11.54
C SER A 104 5.09 -6.61 11.39
N PRO A 105 4.13 -5.74 11.08
CA PRO A 105 4.35 -4.30 11.00
C PRO A 105 4.41 -3.61 12.37
N GLU A 106 4.30 -4.34 13.46
CA GLU A 106 4.10 -3.83 14.83
C GLU A 106 5.06 -2.68 15.18
N LYS A 107 6.34 -2.82 14.80
CA LYS A 107 7.38 -1.80 15.03
C LYS A 107 7.05 -0.45 14.38
N PHE A 108 6.35 -0.44 13.26
CA PHE A 108 6.03 0.76 12.48
C PHE A 108 4.58 1.23 12.66
N MET A 109 3.76 0.46 13.38
CA MET A 109 2.35 0.81 13.60
C MET A 109 2.13 2.16 14.27
N PRO A 110 2.93 2.57 15.29
CA PRO A 110 2.78 3.92 15.86
C PRO A 110 2.94 5.01 14.80
N LEU A 111 3.99 4.93 13.98
CA LEU A 111 4.27 5.91 12.93
C LEU A 111 3.14 5.98 11.88
N LEU A 112 2.59 4.84 11.48
CA LEU A 112 1.48 4.77 10.54
C LEU A 112 0.18 5.35 11.16
N LYS A 113 -0.12 5.02 12.41
CA LYS A 113 -1.30 5.51 13.12
C LYS A 113 -1.25 7.02 13.35
N ASP A 114 -0.11 7.55 13.80
CA ASP A 114 0.07 8.98 14.04
C ASP A 114 -0.11 9.80 12.76
N ALA A 115 0.23 9.21 11.60
CA ALA A 115 -0.03 9.80 10.28
C ALA A 115 -1.46 9.60 9.76
N GLY A 116 -2.33 8.92 10.51
CA GLY A 116 -3.71 8.61 10.10
C GLY A 116 -3.81 7.61 8.95
N ILE A 117 -2.79 6.76 8.77
CA ILE A 117 -2.75 5.74 7.72
C ILE A 117 -3.53 4.50 8.16
N LYS A 118 -4.39 4.02 7.27
CA LYS A 118 -5.08 2.73 7.40
C LYS A 118 -4.14 1.62 6.94
N ALA A 119 -3.68 0.80 7.88
CA ALA A 119 -2.78 -0.31 7.58
C ALA A 119 -3.56 -1.62 7.46
N VAL A 120 -3.36 -2.34 6.38
CA VAL A 120 -3.85 -3.70 6.16
C VAL A 120 -2.67 -4.65 6.23
N SER A 121 -2.76 -5.70 7.07
CA SER A 121 -1.71 -6.70 7.19
C SER A 121 -2.26 -8.10 6.93
N TYR A 122 -1.56 -8.85 6.11
CA TYR A 122 -1.92 -10.25 5.82
C TYR A 122 -1.21 -11.25 6.72
N THR A 123 -0.35 -10.79 7.63
CA THR A 123 0.52 -11.67 8.45
C THR A 123 0.11 -11.76 9.91
N HIS A 124 -0.97 -11.12 10.33
CA HIS A 124 -1.43 -11.11 11.73
C HIS A 124 -2.23 -12.36 12.12
N LEU A 125 -2.69 -13.14 11.15
CA LEU A 125 -3.35 -14.43 11.37
C LEU A 125 -2.54 -15.53 10.68
N ARG A 126 -2.43 -16.71 11.31
CA ARG A 126 -1.93 -17.89 10.61
C ARG A 126 -2.87 -18.18 9.46
N ALA A 127 -2.31 -18.35 8.26
CA ALA A 127 -3.06 -18.87 7.14
C ALA A 127 -3.67 -20.22 7.56
N HIS A 128 -4.99 -20.32 7.53
CA HIS A 128 -5.66 -21.60 7.63
C HIS A 128 -5.51 -22.27 6.27
N GLU A 129 -4.39 -22.94 6.08
CA GLU A 129 -4.23 -23.81 4.94
C GLU A 129 -5.19 -24.99 5.15
N THR A 130 -6.12 -25.15 4.26
CA THR A 130 -6.90 -26.39 4.14
C THR A 130 -5.92 -27.48 3.73
N ARG A 131 -5.71 -28.43 4.61
CA ARG A 131 -4.96 -29.65 4.34
C ARG A 131 -5.76 -30.56 3.40
#